data_28dfe7965777c08a272bcef80e222043
#
_entry.id   28dfe7965777c08a272bcef80e222043
#
_cell.length_a   1.000
_cell.length_b   1.000
_cell.length_c   1.000
_cell.angle_alpha   90.00
_cell.angle_beta   90.00
_cell.angle_gamma   90.00
#
_symmetry.space_group_name_H-M   'P 1'
#
loop_
_entity.id
_entity.type
_entity.pdbx_description
1 polymer ?
#
loop_
_entity_poly.entity_id
_entity_poly.type
_entity_poly.pdbx_seq_one_letter_code
_entity_poly.pdbx_strand_id
1 'polypeptide(L)'
;MTNRKDDHIRYALKYQSPYNSFDDMELIHKSLPTYDLDQIDLSTHFAGRDWKFPFYINAMTGGSAKGGAVNRKLAEVASRTGILMVTGSYSAALKGEAPESFDYRNEFPDLDLATNIGVDKSVDLGIKTVEAMDPVFLQLHVNLMQELLMPEGERIFHTWKENVVAYAQKIEVPLVLKEVGFGMDEKTIRYAMSQGIKTVDISGRGGTSFAYIENSRGGNCDYLNDWGQSTVQTLLQAQDLREEVEILASGGVRNPLDMVKCLVLGAKGVGLSRTVLELVERYPVDKVVAIVNGWKDDLRLIMCALDCCTVDCLLYT
;
A
#
# COMPACT_ATOMS: atom_id res chain seq x y z
N MET A 1 9.93 22.08 17.54
CA MET A 1 10.03 20.65 17.16
C MET A 1 9.24 20.45 15.88
N THR A 2 9.83 19.82 14.88
CA THR A 2 9.10 19.45 13.65
C THR A 2 8.04 18.41 13.99
N ASN A 3 6.90 18.46 13.32
CA ASN A 3 5.84 17.45 13.49
C ASN A 3 6.37 16.11 12.96
N ARG A 4 6.21 15.01 13.73
CA ARG A 4 6.63 13.66 13.34
C ARG A 4 6.15 13.25 11.95
N LYS A 5 4.90 13.61 11.61
CA LYS A 5 4.31 13.29 10.30
C LYS A 5 5.00 14.03 9.14
N ASP A 6 5.43 15.26 9.38
CA ASP A 6 6.18 16.03 8.37
C ASP A 6 7.60 15.50 8.18
N ASP A 7 8.23 15.00 9.26
CA ASP A 7 9.52 14.32 9.19
C ASP A 7 9.41 13.00 8.39
N HIS A 8 8.32 12.24 8.55
CA HIS A 8 8.07 11.03 7.76
C HIS A 8 8.03 11.35 6.26
N ILE A 9 7.30 12.39 5.83
CA ILE A 9 7.28 12.84 4.42
C ILE A 9 8.68 13.22 3.96
N ARG A 10 9.38 14.07 4.75
CA ARG A 10 10.69 14.59 4.39
C ARG A 10 11.75 13.51 4.21
N TYR A 11 11.81 12.55 5.13
CA TYR A 11 12.81 11.49 5.08
C TYR A 11 12.42 10.37 4.10
N ALA A 12 11.13 10.09 3.90
CA ALA A 12 10.68 9.18 2.85
C ALA A 12 11.14 9.63 1.46
N LEU A 13 11.11 10.95 1.18
CA LEU A 13 11.59 11.51 -0.08
C LEU A 13 13.12 11.51 -0.22
N LYS A 14 13.86 11.51 0.89
CA LYS A 14 15.35 11.51 0.87
C LYS A 14 15.95 10.11 0.74
N TYR A 15 15.27 9.11 1.29
CA TYR A 15 15.80 7.75 1.26
C TYR A 15 15.88 7.23 -0.16
N GLN A 16 16.99 6.62 -0.50
CA GLN A 16 17.15 5.86 -1.73
C GLN A 16 17.60 4.45 -1.35
N SER A 17 16.77 3.46 -1.68
CA SER A 17 17.16 2.07 -1.49
C SER A 17 18.37 1.76 -2.36
N PRO A 18 19.44 1.18 -1.81
CA PRO A 18 20.63 0.84 -2.58
C PRO A 18 20.37 -0.25 -3.63
N TYR A 19 19.26 -0.96 -3.49
CA TYR A 19 18.91 -2.09 -4.33
C TYR A 19 17.39 -2.25 -4.42
N ASN A 20 16.91 -2.62 -5.61
CA ASN A 20 15.51 -2.95 -5.85
C ASN A 20 15.40 -4.32 -6.53
N SER A 21 14.80 -5.29 -5.84
CA SER A 21 14.68 -6.67 -6.29
C SER A 21 13.88 -6.89 -7.58
N PHE A 22 13.10 -5.90 -8.01
CA PHE A 22 12.45 -5.94 -9.32
C PHE A 22 13.46 -5.91 -10.47
N ASP A 23 14.68 -5.39 -10.23
CA ASP A 23 15.72 -5.33 -11.26
C ASP A 23 16.32 -6.72 -11.59
N ASP A 24 16.14 -7.71 -10.72
CA ASP A 24 16.56 -9.09 -10.94
C ASP A 24 15.51 -9.95 -11.66
N MET A 25 14.34 -9.40 -11.93
CA MET A 25 13.26 -10.11 -12.61
C MET A 25 13.24 -9.78 -14.10
N GLU A 26 13.22 -10.79 -14.93
CA GLU A 26 12.96 -10.68 -16.36
C GLU A 26 11.62 -11.34 -16.69
N LEU A 27 10.83 -10.72 -17.56
CA LEU A 27 9.58 -11.26 -18.07
C LEU A 27 9.80 -11.84 -19.47
N ILE A 28 9.16 -12.97 -19.76
CA ILE A 28 9.34 -13.65 -21.06
C ILE A 28 8.50 -12.95 -22.12
N HIS A 29 9.15 -12.22 -23.01
CA HIS A 29 8.50 -11.58 -24.15
C HIS A 29 7.91 -12.60 -25.13
N LYS A 30 6.65 -12.40 -25.52
CA LYS A 30 5.96 -13.21 -26.54
C LYS A 30 6.02 -12.49 -27.89
N SER A 31 6.79 -13.04 -28.85
CA SER A 31 6.98 -12.43 -30.16
C SER A 31 5.79 -12.55 -31.10
N LEU A 32 4.87 -13.48 -30.83
CA LEU A 32 3.62 -13.67 -31.59
C LEU A 32 2.45 -13.69 -30.61
N PRO A 33 1.90 -12.53 -30.25
CA PRO A 33 0.78 -12.46 -29.31
C PRO A 33 -0.52 -12.95 -29.96
N THR A 34 -1.41 -13.48 -29.10
CA THR A 34 -2.75 -13.93 -29.48
C THR A 34 -3.77 -12.76 -29.39
N TYR A 35 -3.51 -11.81 -28.47
CA TYR A 35 -4.45 -10.75 -28.12
C TYR A 35 -4.02 -9.40 -28.69
N ASP A 36 -4.99 -8.64 -29.19
CA ASP A 36 -4.83 -7.24 -29.57
C ASP A 36 -4.88 -6.34 -28.32
N LEU A 37 -4.33 -5.13 -28.43
CA LEU A 37 -4.20 -4.21 -27.30
C LEU A 37 -5.54 -3.79 -26.66
N ASP A 38 -6.60 -3.69 -27.47
CA ASP A 38 -7.95 -3.33 -27.02
C ASP A 38 -8.70 -4.47 -26.32
N GLN A 39 -8.19 -5.69 -26.40
CA GLN A 39 -8.72 -6.87 -25.70
C GLN A 39 -8.17 -7.02 -24.27
N ILE A 40 -7.20 -6.17 -23.88
CA ILE A 40 -6.56 -6.26 -22.55
C ILE A 40 -7.45 -5.64 -21.49
N ASP A 41 -7.91 -6.46 -20.56
CA ASP A 41 -8.69 -6.06 -19.39
C ASP A 41 -7.77 -5.93 -18.15
N LEU A 42 -7.77 -4.74 -17.54
CA LEU A 42 -7.01 -4.43 -16.33
C LEU A 42 -7.82 -4.67 -15.05
N SER A 43 -9.05 -5.13 -15.13
CA SER A 43 -9.88 -5.34 -13.95
C SER A 43 -9.31 -6.44 -13.05
N THR A 44 -9.57 -6.30 -11.74
CA THR A 44 -9.12 -7.24 -10.72
C THR A 44 -10.09 -7.26 -9.56
N HIS A 45 -10.01 -8.27 -8.70
CA HIS A 45 -10.84 -8.40 -7.50
C HIS A 45 -9.96 -8.49 -6.26
N PHE A 46 -10.23 -7.66 -5.25
CA PHE A 46 -9.67 -7.77 -3.90
C PHE A 46 -10.49 -6.99 -2.87
N ALA A 47 -10.35 -7.35 -1.60
CA ALA A 47 -11.06 -6.75 -0.49
C ALA A 47 -12.59 -6.71 -0.72
N GLY A 48 -13.14 -7.79 -1.31
CA GLY A 48 -14.57 -7.98 -1.52
C GLY A 48 -15.18 -7.10 -2.62
N ARG A 49 -14.38 -6.53 -3.51
CA ARG A 49 -14.86 -5.62 -4.57
C ARG A 49 -14.05 -5.77 -5.85
N ASP A 50 -14.72 -5.54 -7.00
CA ASP A 50 -14.10 -5.44 -8.31
C ASP A 50 -13.52 -4.04 -8.54
N TRP A 51 -12.31 -3.98 -9.06
CA TRP A 51 -11.58 -2.76 -9.37
C TRP A 51 -11.27 -2.68 -10.85
N LYS A 52 -11.38 -1.47 -11.41
CA LYS A 52 -11.09 -1.24 -12.85
C LYS A 52 -9.60 -1.36 -13.18
N PHE A 53 -8.74 -1.17 -12.19
CA PHE A 53 -7.29 -1.14 -12.37
C PHE A 53 -6.60 -1.89 -11.22
N PRO A 54 -5.52 -2.64 -11.50
CA PRO A 54 -4.84 -3.47 -10.50
C PRO A 54 -3.81 -2.68 -9.68
N PHE A 55 -3.96 -1.37 -9.58
CA PHE A 55 -3.07 -0.53 -8.78
C PHE A 55 -3.83 0.61 -8.09
N TYR A 56 -3.27 1.11 -7.00
CA TYR A 56 -3.91 2.12 -6.16
C TYR A 56 -2.89 2.97 -5.39
N ILE A 57 -3.33 4.13 -4.89
CA ILE A 57 -2.55 4.96 -3.97
C ILE A 57 -2.63 4.35 -2.58
N ASN A 58 -1.51 3.86 -2.05
CA ASN A 58 -1.47 3.19 -0.75
C ASN A 58 -1.23 4.19 0.40
N ALA A 59 -1.52 3.74 1.60
CA ALA A 59 -1.43 4.52 2.83
C ALA A 59 -0.06 5.19 3.02
N MET A 60 -0.06 6.52 3.25
CA MET A 60 1.17 7.27 3.47
C MET A 60 1.11 8.22 4.65
N THR A 61 0.30 9.27 4.59
CA THR A 61 0.38 10.41 5.50
C THR A 61 -0.99 10.89 5.96
N GLY A 62 -1.01 11.79 6.93
CA GLY A 62 -2.18 12.41 7.56
C GLY A 62 -1.84 12.87 8.98
N GLY A 63 -2.70 13.69 9.59
CA GLY A 63 -2.51 14.19 10.95
C GLY A 63 -1.51 15.35 11.04
N SER A 64 -1.31 16.10 9.97
CA SER A 64 -0.62 17.40 9.93
C SER A 64 -1.14 18.23 8.77
N ALA A 65 -0.97 19.56 8.82
CA ALA A 65 -1.36 20.47 7.74
C ALA A 65 -0.65 20.11 6.42
N LYS A 66 0.65 19.81 6.46
CA LYS A 66 1.41 19.38 5.28
C LYS A 66 0.91 18.04 4.76
N GLY A 67 0.67 17.07 5.65
CA GLY A 67 0.09 15.76 5.30
C GLY A 67 -1.29 15.92 4.65
N GLY A 68 -2.14 16.82 5.15
CA GLY A 68 -3.44 17.14 4.57
C GLY A 68 -3.33 17.71 3.15
N ALA A 69 -2.42 18.66 2.93
CA ALA A 69 -2.18 19.23 1.60
C ALA A 69 -1.71 18.18 0.57
N VAL A 70 -0.84 17.26 0.99
CA VAL A 70 -0.41 16.12 0.15
C VAL A 70 -1.57 15.19 -0.14
N ASN A 71 -2.32 14.79 0.89
CA ASN A 71 -3.44 13.87 0.75
C ASN A 71 -4.53 14.42 -0.17
N ARG A 72 -4.82 15.75 -0.10
CA ARG A 72 -5.79 16.39 -0.98
C ARG A 72 -5.39 16.28 -2.46
N LYS A 73 -4.10 16.50 -2.78
CA LYS A 73 -3.59 16.30 -4.14
C LYS A 73 -3.73 14.83 -4.58
N LEU A 74 -3.42 13.88 -3.68
CA LEU A 74 -3.57 12.45 -3.96
C LEU A 74 -5.03 12.06 -4.17
N ALA A 75 -5.95 12.60 -3.37
CA ALA A 75 -7.40 12.38 -3.51
C ALA A 75 -7.91 12.93 -4.85
N GLU A 76 -7.47 14.12 -5.27
CA GLU A 76 -7.80 14.67 -6.57
C GLU A 76 -7.27 13.79 -7.72
N VAL A 77 -6.01 13.32 -7.63
CA VAL A 77 -5.44 12.38 -8.62
C VAL A 77 -6.26 11.10 -8.67
N ALA A 78 -6.56 10.49 -7.53
CA ALA A 78 -7.31 9.23 -7.46
C ALA A 78 -8.73 9.38 -8.03
N SER A 79 -9.46 10.43 -7.63
CA SER A 79 -10.80 10.74 -8.13
C SER A 79 -10.82 10.93 -9.65
N ARG A 80 -9.91 11.74 -10.19
CA ARG A 80 -9.84 12.05 -11.64
C ARG A 80 -9.33 10.90 -12.49
N THR A 81 -8.64 9.95 -11.90
CA THR A 81 -8.13 8.75 -12.60
C THR A 81 -8.97 7.50 -12.32
N GLY A 82 -9.90 7.54 -11.37
CA GLY A 82 -10.74 6.40 -11.00
C GLY A 82 -9.96 5.24 -10.39
N ILE A 83 -8.85 5.53 -9.68
CA ILE A 83 -8.12 4.54 -8.88
C ILE A 83 -8.45 4.71 -7.40
N LEU A 84 -8.36 3.62 -6.65
CA LEU A 84 -8.54 3.63 -5.21
C LEU A 84 -7.45 4.46 -4.51
N MET A 85 -7.80 5.16 -3.43
CA MET A 85 -6.88 5.77 -2.49
C MET A 85 -7.06 5.19 -1.09
N VAL A 86 -5.96 4.88 -0.42
CA VAL A 86 -5.94 4.53 1.01
C VAL A 86 -5.27 5.66 1.78
N THR A 87 -5.92 6.16 2.84
CA THR A 87 -5.34 7.21 3.70
C THR A 87 -4.22 6.67 4.58
N GLY A 88 -3.34 7.54 5.06
CA GLY A 88 -2.47 7.20 6.18
C GLY A 88 -3.28 6.93 7.45
N SER A 89 -2.58 6.49 8.51
CA SER A 89 -3.22 6.12 9.78
C SER A 89 -4.11 7.22 10.34
N TYR A 90 -5.39 6.90 10.56
CA TYR A 90 -6.39 7.80 11.14
C TYR A 90 -6.19 8.06 12.65
N SER A 91 -5.23 7.36 13.27
CA SER A 91 -4.94 7.47 14.70
C SER A 91 -4.66 8.90 15.18
N ALA A 92 -4.13 9.78 14.32
CA ALA A 92 -3.89 11.19 14.65
C ALA A 92 -5.23 11.95 14.78
N ALA A 93 -6.15 11.75 13.83
CA ALA A 93 -7.47 12.39 13.85
C ALA A 93 -8.29 11.96 15.08
N LEU A 94 -8.20 10.70 15.50
CA LEU A 94 -8.85 10.22 16.73
C LEU A 94 -8.34 10.90 17.99
N LYS A 95 -7.14 11.49 17.97
CA LYS A 95 -6.57 12.32 19.04
C LYS A 95 -6.87 13.80 18.87
N GLY A 96 -7.60 14.19 17.84
CA GLY A 96 -7.88 15.59 17.50
C GLY A 96 -6.71 16.30 16.79
N GLU A 97 -5.72 15.56 16.29
CA GLU A 97 -4.58 16.10 15.56
C GLU A 97 -4.94 16.25 14.08
N ALA A 98 -5.16 17.48 13.61
CA ALA A 98 -5.47 17.84 12.22
C ALA A 98 -6.50 16.90 11.54
N PRO A 99 -7.71 16.70 12.12
CA PRO A 99 -8.70 15.78 11.56
C PRO A 99 -9.13 16.19 10.15
N GLU A 100 -9.09 17.45 9.79
CA GLU A 100 -9.35 18.00 8.46
C GLU A 100 -8.38 17.45 7.39
N SER A 101 -7.24 16.91 7.80
CA SER A 101 -6.29 16.28 6.89
C SER A 101 -6.78 14.96 6.26
N PHE A 102 -7.98 14.52 6.65
CA PHE A 102 -8.65 13.32 6.15
C PHE A 102 -10.04 13.61 5.54
N ASP A 103 -10.46 14.87 5.49
CA ASP A 103 -11.77 15.26 4.94
C ASP A 103 -11.67 15.55 3.43
N TYR A 104 -11.95 14.52 2.62
CA TYR A 104 -11.90 14.61 1.14
C TYR A 104 -13.25 14.35 0.48
N ARG A 105 -14.23 13.74 1.18
CA ARG A 105 -15.47 13.28 0.55
C ARG A 105 -16.33 14.42 0.02
N ASN A 106 -16.34 15.56 0.71
CA ASN A 106 -17.10 16.72 0.26
C ASN A 106 -16.55 17.32 -1.04
N GLU A 107 -15.24 17.18 -1.29
CA GLU A 107 -14.59 17.67 -2.51
C GLU A 107 -14.57 16.63 -3.61
N PHE A 108 -14.47 15.34 -3.25
CA PHE A 108 -14.34 14.22 -4.17
C PHE A 108 -15.36 13.12 -3.81
N PRO A 109 -16.67 13.34 -4.08
CA PRO A 109 -17.74 12.42 -3.63
C PRO A 109 -17.65 11.03 -4.27
N ASP A 110 -17.09 10.94 -5.49
CA ASP A 110 -16.94 9.69 -6.23
C ASP A 110 -15.60 8.96 -5.97
N LEU A 111 -14.81 9.45 -5.00
CA LEU A 111 -13.54 8.85 -4.66
C LEU A 111 -13.74 7.49 -3.95
N ASP A 112 -13.21 6.43 -4.53
CA ASP A 112 -13.04 5.17 -3.82
C ASP A 112 -11.97 5.36 -2.73
N LEU A 113 -12.41 5.37 -1.47
CA LEU A 113 -11.56 5.68 -0.32
C LEU A 113 -11.54 4.52 0.66
N ALA A 114 -10.35 4.03 0.97
CA ALA A 114 -10.07 3.17 2.12
C ALA A 114 -9.29 3.93 3.19
N THR A 115 -9.26 3.42 4.40
CA THR A 115 -8.55 4.05 5.51
C THR A 115 -7.64 3.06 6.23
N ASN A 116 -6.82 3.57 7.16
CA ASN A 116 -5.78 2.82 7.81
C ASN A 116 -5.72 3.13 9.32
N ILE A 117 -5.44 2.10 10.13
CA ILE A 117 -5.21 2.23 11.57
C ILE A 117 -4.13 1.24 12.02
N GLY A 118 -3.40 1.55 13.10
CA GLY A 118 -2.39 0.66 13.66
C GLY A 118 -2.98 -0.46 14.50
N VAL A 119 -2.36 -1.64 14.45
CA VAL A 119 -2.73 -2.82 15.24
C VAL A 119 -2.62 -2.61 16.76
N ASP A 120 -1.83 -1.62 17.18
CA ASP A 120 -1.68 -1.18 18.56
C ASP A 120 -2.93 -0.47 19.13
N LYS A 121 -3.91 -0.14 18.29
CA LYS A 121 -5.15 0.54 18.70
C LYS A 121 -6.24 -0.46 19.01
N SER A 122 -7.05 -0.16 20.03
CA SER A 122 -8.22 -0.98 20.34
C SER A 122 -9.21 -1.04 19.17
N VAL A 123 -9.94 -2.13 19.05
CA VAL A 123 -10.97 -2.29 18.01
C VAL A 123 -12.06 -1.21 18.06
N ASP A 124 -12.36 -0.66 19.25
CA ASP A 124 -13.33 0.44 19.38
C ASP A 124 -12.86 1.71 18.65
N LEU A 125 -11.55 1.96 18.60
CA LEU A 125 -10.98 3.04 17.78
C LEU A 125 -11.05 2.68 16.28
N GLY A 126 -10.93 1.42 15.93
CA GLY A 126 -11.16 0.93 14.57
C GLY A 126 -12.60 1.15 14.10
N ILE A 127 -13.59 0.84 14.95
CA ILE A 127 -15.01 1.08 14.67
C ILE A 127 -15.25 2.59 14.45
N LYS A 128 -14.77 3.46 15.35
CA LYS A 128 -14.86 4.91 15.18
C LYS A 128 -14.20 5.41 13.89
N THR A 129 -13.11 4.77 13.48
CA THR A 129 -12.43 5.09 12.21
C THR A 129 -13.32 4.74 11.01
N VAL A 130 -13.96 3.57 11.03
CA VAL A 130 -14.89 3.14 9.98
C VAL A 130 -16.12 4.06 9.93
N GLU A 131 -16.72 4.38 11.07
CA GLU A 131 -17.86 5.30 11.17
C GLU A 131 -17.53 6.70 10.64
N ALA A 132 -16.33 7.23 10.96
CA ALA A 132 -15.93 8.58 10.56
C ALA A 132 -15.54 8.66 9.08
N MET A 133 -14.91 7.60 8.53
CA MET A 133 -14.33 7.61 7.18
C MET A 133 -15.22 6.93 6.14
N ASP A 134 -16.19 6.10 6.56
CA ASP A 134 -17.05 5.28 5.68
C ASP A 134 -16.23 4.63 4.54
N PRO A 135 -15.19 3.85 4.84
CA PRO A 135 -14.24 3.36 3.85
C PRO A 135 -14.75 2.12 3.15
N VAL A 136 -14.27 1.88 1.92
CA VAL A 136 -14.55 0.64 1.18
C VAL A 136 -13.89 -0.58 1.82
N PHE A 137 -12.80 -0.41 2.57
CA PHE A 137 -12.17 -1.39 3.45
C PHE A 137 -11.28 -0.69 4.49
N LEU A 138 -10.92 -1.40 5.55
CA LEU A 138 -9.98 -0.92 6.57
C LEU A 138 -8.65 -1.67 6.45
N GLN A 139 -7.53 -0.93 6.34
CA GLN A 139 -6.19 -1.48 6.54
C GLN A 139 -5.83 -1.47 8.02
N LEU A 140 -5.50 -2.63 8.56
CA LEU A 140 -4.90 -2.78 9.89
C LEU A 140 -3.39 -2.99 9.72
N HIS A 141 -2.58 -1.95 9.99
CA HIS A 141 -1.14 -2.09 9.76
C HIS A 141 -0.40 -2.62 10.98
N VAL A 142 0.61 -3.45 10.70
CA VAL A 142 1.62 -3.92 11.64
C VAL A 142 2.94 -3.25 11.30
N ASN A 143 3.61 -2.65 12.28
CA ASN A 143 4.79 -1.81 12.10
C ASN A 143 5.87 -2.08 13.15
N LEU A 144 6.10 -3.36 13.47
CA LEU A 144 6.98 -3.79 14.56
C LEU A 144 8.35 -3.09 14.53
N MET A 145 9.02 -3.12 13.39
CA MET A 145 10.37 -2.58 13.29
C MET A 145 10.40 -1.06 13.46
N GLN A 146 9.39 -0.36 12.95
CA GLN A 146 9.24 1.07 13.19
C GLN A 146 9.10 1.37 14.68
N GLU A 147 8.21 0.67 15.39
CA GLU A 147 8.00 0.85 16.83
C GLU A 147 9.27 0.56 17.64
N LEU A 148 10.02 -0.48 17.28
CA LEU A 148 11.27 -0.83 17.95
C LEU A 148 12.36 0.24 17.79
N LEU A 149 12.37 0.96 16.67
CA LEU A 149 13.38 1.99 16.39
C LEU A 149 12.98 3.37 16.91
N MET A 150 11.69 3.63 17.11
CA MET A 150 11.22 4.89 17.69
C MET A 150 11.58 4.96 19.18
N PRO A 151 12.21 6.06 19.68
CA PRO A 151 12.41 6.24 21.13
C PRO A 151 11.10 6.19 21.93
N GLU A 152 10.05 6.78 21.38
CA GLU A 152 8.69 6.82 21.95
C GLU A 152 7.80 5.65 21.52
N GLY A 153 8.35 4.65 20.82
CA GLY A 153 7.58 3.55 20.23
C GLY A 153 7.13 2.50 21.25
N GLU A 154 6.18 1.69 20.83
CA GLU A 154 5.63 0.58 21.62
C GLU A 154 6.71 -0.47 21.94
N ARG A 155 6.60 -1.11 23.10
CA ARG A 155 7.50 -2.19 23.55
C ARG A 155 6.74 -3.44 23.97
N ILE A 156 5.39 -3.41 23.94
CA ILE A 156 4.51 -4.50 24.36
C ILE A 156 3.71 -4.95 23.14
N PHE A 157 4.10 -6.07 22.56
CA PHE A 157 3.55 -6.53 21.26
C PHE A 157 2.64 -7.76 21.39
N HIS A 158 2.55 -8.40 22.56
CA HIS A 158 1.74 -9.61 22.74
C HIS A 158 0.25 -9.35 22.51
N THR A 159 -0.23 -8.15 22.79
CA THR A 159 -1.62 -7.73 22.58
C THR A 159 -1.99 -7.56 21.09
N TRP A 160 -1.01 -7.46 20.19
CA TRP A 160 -1.28 -7.25 18.76
C TRP A 160 -2.08 -8.40 18.14
N LYS A 161 -1.78 -9.64 18.52
CA LYS A 161 -2.55 -10.81 18.06
C LYS A 161 -3.99 -10.78 18.55
N GLU A 162 -4.20 -10.40 19.80
CA GLU A 162 -5.54 -10.24 20.38
C GLU A 162 -6.32 -9.13 19.65
N ASN A 163 -5.65 -8.03 19.34
CA ASN A 163 -6.25 -6.95 18.55
C ASN A 163 -6.64 -7.43 17.14
N VAL A 164 -5.76 -8.17 16.44
CA VAL A 164 -6.10 -8.74 15.11
C VAL A 164 -7.37 -9.57 15.18
N VAL A 165 -7.51 -10.44 16.20
CA VAL A 165 -8.74 -11.23 16.42
C VAL A 165 -9.95 -10.32 16.62
N ALA A 166 -9.83 -9.31 17.50
CA ALA A 166 -10.93 -8.39 17.80
C ALA A 166 -11.38 -7.60 16.56
N TYR A 167 -10.41 -7.12 15.74
CA TYR A 167 -10.70 -6.44 14.48
C TYR A 167 -11.39 -7.38 13.48
N ALA A 168 -10.88 -8.60 13.30
CA ALA A 168 -11.48 -9.59 12.40
C ALA A 168 -12.92 -9.96 12.78
N GLN A 169 -13.25 -9.91 14.07
CA GLN A 169 -14.60 -10.27 14.58
C GLN A 169 -15.59 -9.11 14.57
N LYS A 170 -15.12 -7.85 14.70
CA LYS A 170 -16.02 -6.70 14.98
C LYS A 170 -16.07 -5.67 13.88
N ILE A 171 -15.11 -5.62 12.96
CA ILE A 171 -15.12 -4.70 11.85
C ILE A 171 -16.01 -5.26 10.74
N GLU A 172 -16.99 -4.46 10.32
CA GLU A 172 -18.00 -4.87 9.34
C GLU A 172 -17.57 -4.71 7.88
N VAL A 173 -16.63 -3.78 7.62
CA VAL A 173 -16.04 -3.62 6.28
C VAL A 173 -14.90 -4.63 6.05
N PRO A 174 -14.55 -4.96 4.80
CA PRO A 174 -13.41 -5.83 4.55
C PRO A 174 -12.16 -5.37 5.27
N LEU A 175 -11.44 -6.28 5.92
CA LEU A 175 -10.22 -6.01 6.67
C LEU A 175 -9.01 -6.47 5.87
N VAL A 176 -8.01 -5.59 5.71
CA VAL A 176 -6.73 -5.87 5.06
C VAL A 176 -5.62 -5.79 6.11
N LEU A 177 -4.96 -6.90 6.44
CA LEU A 177 -3.77 -6.86 7.29
C LEU A 177 -2.57 -6.40 6.46
N LYS A 178 -1.88 -5.33 6.90
CA LYS A 178 -0.84 -4.68 6.13
C LYS A 178 0.47 -4.54 6.89
N GLU A 179 1.58 -4.88 6.24
CA GLU A 179 2.92 -4.49 6.64
C GLU A 179 3.29 -3.09 6.12
N VAL A 180 4.36 -2.47 6.59
CA VAL A 180 4.69 -1.06 6.30
C VAL A 180 6.02 -0.86 5.54
N GLY A 181 6.62 -1.92 5.02
CA GLY A 181 7.83 -1.82 4.20
C GLY A 181 8.97 -2.74 4.63
N PHE A 182 8.68 -3.77 5.44
CA PHE A 182 9.67 -4.76 5.87
C PHE A 182 9.35 -6.17 5.36
N GLY A 183 8.21 -6.35 4.69
CA GLY A 183 7.73 -7.64 4.20
C GLY A 183 6.99 -8.45 5.25
N MET A 184 5.85 -9.05 4.87
CA MET A 184 5.05 -9.89 5.75
C MET A 184 5.45 -11.35 5.57
N ASP A 185 5.88 -12.00 6.65
CA ASP A 185 6.26 -13.41 6.61
C ASP A 185 5.06 -14.35 6.47
N GLU A 186 5.30 -15.55 5.94
CA GLU A 186 4.27 -16.56 5.69
C GLU A 186 3.46 -16.93 6.95
N LYS A 187 4.08 -16.99 8.12
CA LYS A 187 3.38 -17.34 9.37
C LYS A 187 2.38 -16.25 9.77
N THR A 188 2.71 -15.00 9.52
CA THR A 188 1.82 -13.86 9.75
C THR A 188 0.64 -13.91 8.76
N ILE A 189 0.88 -14.23 7.49
CA ILE A 189 -0.20 -14.42 6.49
C ILE A 189 -1.13 -15.56 6.92
N ARG A 190 -0.59 -16.73 7.25
CA ARG A 190 -1.39 -17.88 7.73
C ARG A 190 -2.16 -17.56 9.01
N TYR A 191 -1.57 -16.77 9.91
CA TYR A 191 -2.27 -16.31 11.09
C TYR A 191 -3.46 -15.40 10.73
N ALA A 192 -3.28 -14.45 9.84
CA ALA A 192 -4.37 -13.59 9.35
C ALA A 192 -5.52 -14.44 8.74
N MET A 193 -5.18 -15.40 7.88
CA MET A 193 -6.14 -16.33 7.28
C MET A 193 -6.92 -17.13 8.35
N SER A 194 -6.23 -17.61 9.38
CA SER A 194 -6.86 -18.37 10.48
C SER A 194 -7.84 -17.52 11.30
N GLN A 195 -7.75 -16.20 11.24
CA GLN A 195 -8.68 -15.27 11.84
C GLN A 195 -9.80 -14.82 10.87
N GLY A 196 -9.85 -15.37 9.66
CA GLY A 196 -10.86 -15.02 8.64
C GLY A 196 -10.54 -13.78 7.81
N ILE A 197 -9.33 -13.24 7.93
CA ILE A 197 -8.86 -12.12 7.07
C ILE A 197 -8.53 -12.68 5.69
N LYS A 198 -9.19 -12.15 4.67
CA LYS A 198 -9.10 -12.67 3.30
C LYS A 198 -8.10 -11.92 2.43
N THR A 199 -7.63 -10.76 2.87
CA THR A 199 -6.75 -9.89 2.07
C THR A 199 -5.58 -9.41 2.93
N VAL A 200 -4.37 -9.51 2.40
CA VAL A 200 -3.13 -9.01 3.05
C VAL A 200 -2.36 -8.10 2.10
N ASP A 201 -1.76 -7.02 2.62
CA ASP A 201 -0.78 -6.19 1.89
C ASP A 201 0.61 -6.49 2.47
N ILE A 202 1.42 -7.19 1.69
CA ILE A 202 2.70 -7.73 2.17
C ILE A 202 3.80 -6.68 2.31
N SER A 203 3.65 -5.53 1.76
CA SER A 203 4.49 -4.32 1.84
C SER A 203 5.98 -4.59 2.10
N GLY A 204 6.70 -4.99 1.06
CA GLY A 204 8.12 -5.34 1.17
C GLY A 204 9.06 -4.13 1.15
N ARG A 205 10.33 -4.39 1.41
CA ARG A 205 11.42 -3.43 1.32
C ARG A 205 11.69 -3.02 -0.14
N GLY A 206 12.11 -1.76 -0.34
CA GLY A 206 12.53 -1.23 -1.64
C GLY A 206 12.03 0.20 -1.93
N GLY A 207 11.01 0.66 -1.18
CA GLY A 207 10.46 2.02 -1.28
C GLY A 207 10.80 2.87 -0.07
N THR A 208 9.80 3.21 0.74
CA THR A 208 9.97 3.90 2.02
C THR A 208 10.63 2.97 3.03
N SER A 209 11.66 3.43 3.72
CA SER A 209 12.23 2.73 4.87
C SER A 209 11.89 3.47 6.15
N PHE A 210 11.01 2.91 6.97
CA PHE A 210 10.72 3.47 8.30
C PHE A 210 11.92 3.34 9.24
N ALA A 211 12.80 2.35 9.04
CA ALA A 211 14.06 2.27 9.79
C ALA A 211 14.97 3.48 9.52
N TYR A 212 15.16 3.84 8.25
CA TYR A 212 15.89 5.05 7.88
C TYR A 212 15.23 6.33 8.43
N ILE A 213 13.90 6.40 8.37
CA ILE A 213 13.15 7.56 8.88
C ILE A 213 13.39 7.73 10.38
N GLU A 214 13.24 6.68 11.17
CA GLU A 214 13.38 6.76 12.62
C GLU A 214 14.85 6.98 13.04
N ASN A 215 15.81 6.37 12.35
CA ASN A 215 17.23 6.67 12.56
C ASN A 215 17.56 8.13 12.22
N SER A 216 17.00 8.69 11.14
CA SER A 216 17.18 10.11 10.77
C SER A 216 16.52 11.08 11.77
N ARG A 217 15.58 10.62 12.60
CA ARG A 217 14.94 11.39 13.67
C ARG A 217 15.71 11.34 15.00
N GLY A 218 16.81 10.63 15.06
CA GLY A 218 17.68 10.56 16.24
C GLY A 218 17.94 9.13 16.74
N GLY A 219 17.57 8.12 15.98
CA GLY A 219 17.98 6.74 16.22
C GLY A 219 19.48 6.54 15.99
N ASN A 220 20.00 5.37 16.36
CA ASN A 220 21.41 5.01 16.25
C ASN A 220 21.64 3.60 15.66
N CYS A 221 20.66 3.08 14.94
CA CYS A 221 20.68 1.75 14.36
C CYS A 221 20.73 1.79 12.81
N ASP A 222 21.61 2.63 12.25
CA ASP A 222 21.69 2.85 10.78
C ASP A 222 21.93 1.56 10.00
N TYR A 223 22.55 0.55 10.59
CA TYR A 223 22.74 -0.79 10.01
C TYR A 223 21.41 -1.54 9.77
N LEU A 224 20.30 -1.06 10.34
CA LEU A 224 18.95 -1.59 10.10
C LEU A 224 18.16 -0.81 9.03
N ASN A 225 18.74 0.21 8.41
CA ASN A 225 18.03 1.02 7.41
C ASN A 225 17.48 0.20 6.24
N ASP A 226 18.15 -0.91 5.90
CA ASP A 226 17.76 -1.84 4.82
C ASP A 226 17.21 -3.17 5.37
N TRP A 227 16.74 -3.19 6.61
CA TRP A 227 16.15 -4.37 7.22
C TRP A 227 14.85 -4.78 6.51
N GLY A 228 14.61 -6.09 6.45
CA GLY A 228 13.38 -6.70 5.95
C GLY A 228 13.54 -7.39 4.61
N GLN A 229 12.47 -8.05 4.19
CA GLN A 229 12.38 -8.77 2.92
C GLN A 229 11.90 -7.83 1.82
N SER A 230 12.45 -8.00 0.61
CA SER A 230 11.96 -7.26 -0.56
C SER A 230 10.54 -7.71 -0.94
N THR A 231 9.83 -6.86 -1.70
CA THR A 231 8.51 -7.19 -2.22
C THR A 231 8.54 -8.47 -3.06
N VAL A 232 9.52 -8.64 -3.94
CA VAL A 232 9.69 -9.86 -4.75
C VAL A 232 9.90 -11.09 -3.87
N GLN A 233 10.81 -11.01 -2.89
CA GLN A 233 11.09 -12.11 -1.99
C GLN A 233 9.86 -12.52 -1.18
N THR A 234 9.10 -11.54 -0.69
CA THR A 234 7.88 -11.80 0.09
C THR A 234 6.79 -12.43 -0.77
N LEU A 235 6.60 -11.96 -2.02
CA LEU A 235 5.65 -12.56 -2.96
C LEU A 235 6.02 -14.01 -3.29
N LEU A 236 7.31 -14.30 -3.52
CA LEU A 236 7.79 -15.65 -3.76
C LEU A 236 7.53 -16.58 -2.56
N GLN A 237 7.70 -16.10 -1.34
CA GLN A 237 7.40 -16.88 -0.13
C GLN A 237 5.89 -17.11 0.07
N ALA A 238 5.05 -16.22 -0.43
CA ALA A 238 3.60 -16.32 -0.31
C ALA A 238 2.92 -17.06 -1.48
N GLN A 239 3.68 -17.57 -2.46
CA GLN A 239 3.14 -18.19 -3.68
C GLN A 239 2.14 -19.32 -3.41
N ASP A 240 2.42 -20.17 -2.43
CA ASP A 240 1.54 -21.31 -2.10
C ASP A 240 0.23 -20.88 -1.43
N LEU A 241 0.11 -19.62 -1.01
CA LEU A 241 -1.06 -19.07 -0.33
C LEU A 241 -1.99 -18.28 -1.25
N ARG A 242 -1.56 -17.96 -2.47
CA ARG A 242 -2.27 -17.04 -3.38
C ARG A 242 -3.67 -17.49 -3.80
N GLU A 243 -3.96 -18.80 -3.71
CA GLU A 243 -5.29 -19.35 -4.01
C GLU A 243 -6.22 -19.29 -2.78
N GLU A 244 -5.67 -19.09 -1.59
CA GLU A 244 -6.40 -19.11 -0.32
C GLU A 244 -6.59 -17.70 0.27
N VAL A 245 -5.72 -16.75 -0.09
CA VAL A 245 -5.74 -15.37 0.39
C VAL A 245 -5.41 -14.39 -0.74
N GLU A 246 -6.12 -13.28 -0.80
CA GLU A 246 -5.82 -12.19 -1.73
C GLU A 246 -4.57 -11.44 -1.26
N ILE A 247 -3.53 -11.44 -2.09
CA ILE A 247 -2.27 -10.76 -1.79
C ILE A 247 -2.24 -9.43 -2.53
N LEU A 248 -2.08 -8.35 -1.78
CA LEU A 248 -1.74 -7.04 -2.31
C LEU A 248 -0.23 -6.83 -2.14
N ALA A 249 0.40 -6.26 -3.16
CA ALA A 249 1.83 -5.96 -3.14
C ALA A 249 2.06 -4.45 -3.02
N SER A 250 3.00 -4.06 -2.18
CA SER A 250 3.50 -2.70 -2.12
C SER A 250 4.96 -2.68 -1.65
N GLY A 251 5.64 -1.56 -1.81
CA GLY A 251 7.05 -1.39 -1.47
C GLY A 251 7.99 -1.52 -2.67
N GLY A 252 8.67 -0.43 -2.99
CA GLY A 252 9.68 -0.38 -4.05
C GLY A 252 9.16 -0.35 -5.50
N VAL A 253 7.86 -0.30 -5.71
CA VAL A 253 7.22 -0.23 -7.03
C VAL A 253 7.40 1.17 -7.63
N ARG A 254 8.07 1.28 -8.78
CA ARG A 254 8.50 2.55 -9.38
C ARG A 254 7.71 2.95 -10.63
N ASN A 255 7.20 1.96 -11.37
CA ASN A 255 6.65 2.12 -12.70
C ASN A 255 5.72 0.95 -13.07
N PRO A 256 5.01 1.00 -14.23
CA PRO A 256 4.12 -0.09 -14.68
C PRO A 256 4.80 -1.45 -14.86
N LEU A 257 6.09 -1.50 -15.21
CA LEU A 257 6.80 -2.79 -15.32
C LEU A 257 6.94 -3.46 -13.96
N ASP A 258 7.28 -2.71 -12.90
CA ASP A 258 7.32 -3.24 -11.54
C ASP A 258 5.91 -3.68 -11.06
N MET A 259 4.84 -2.96 -11.47
CA MET A 259 3.47 -3.37 -11.19
C MET A 259 3.15 -4.73 -11.82
N VAL A 260 3.46 -4.92 -13.11
CA VAL A 260 3.24 -6.21 -13.79
C VAL A 260 4.04 -7.31 -13.13
N LYS A 261 5.29 -7.06 -12.72
CA LYS A 261 6.11 -8.05 -11.97
C LYS A 261 5.44 -8.48 -10.66
N CYS A 262 4.79 -7.57 -9.94
CA CYS A 262 3.98 -7.95 -8.76
C CYS A 262 2.81 -8.86 -9.13
N LEU A 263 2.07 -8.52 -10.21
CA LEU A 263 0.91 -9.28 -10.66
C LEU A 263 1.31 -10.68 -11.15
N VAL A 264 2.40 -10.81 -11.90
CA VAL A 264 2.97 -12.10 -12.32
C VAL A 264 3.33 -12.98 -11.11
N LEU A 265 3.78 -12.38 -10.01
CA LEU A 265 4.07 -13.08 -8.77
C LEU A 265 2.83 -13.36 -7.91
N GLY A 266 1.63 -13.06 -8.39
CA GLY A 266 0.37 -13.44 -7.75
C GLY A 266 -0.32 -12.35 -6.95
N ALA A 267 0.14 -11.10 -7.01
CA ALA A 267 -0.59 -10.00 -6.40
C ALA A 267 -1.91 -9.72 -7.16
N LYS A 268 -2.99 -9.47 -6.43
CA LYS A 268 -4.29 -9.03 -6.99
C LYS A 268 -4.35 -7.51 -7.18
N GLY A 269 -3.51 -6.77 -6.47
CA GLY A 269 -3.43 -5.31 -6.57
C GLY A 269 -2.08 -4.78 -6.09
N VAL A 270 -1.68 -3.63 -6.63
CA VAL A 270 -0.36 -3.03 -6.38
C VAL A 270 -0.51 -1.64 -5.78
N GLY A 271 -0.04 -1.49 -4.56
CA GLY A 271 -0.08 -0.24 -3.80
C GLY A 271 1.16 0.63 -4.03
N LEU A 272 0.94 1.88 -4.41
CA LEU A 272 1.96 2.89 -4.66
C LEU A 272 1.95 3.93 -3.55
N SER A 273 3.05 4.05 -2.80
CA SER A 273 3.18 5.08 -1.76
C SER A 273 4.18 6.15 -2.20
N ARG A 274 5.46 5.90 -2.01
CA ARG A 274 6.53 6.87 -2.28
C ARG A 274 6.51 7.40 -3.71
N THR A 275 6.30 6.54 -4.70
CA THR A 275 6.28 6.92 -6.13
C THR A 275 5.25 8.02 -6.41
N VAL A 276 4.01 7.86 -5.90
CA VAL A 276 2.98 8.89 -6.10
C VAL A 276 3.21 10.13 -5.21
N LEU A 277 3.82 9.97 -4.02
CA LEU A 277 4.25 11.10 -3.19
C LEU A 277 5.27 11.97 -3.93
N GLU A 278 6.30 11.38 -4.52
CA GLU A 278 7.31 12.09 -5.31
C GLU A 278 6.68 12.85 -6.49
N LEU A 279 5.68 12.24 -7.15
CA LEU A 279 4.98 12.88 -8.26
C LEU A 279 4.20 14.13 -7.81
N VAL A 280 3.38 14.03 -6.74
CA VAL A 280 2.55 15.18 -6.29
C VAL A 280 3.37 16.28 -5.59
N GLU A 281 4.57 15.97 -5.10
CA GLU A 281 5.52 16.97 -4.60
C GLU A 281 6.29 17.66 -5.72
N ARG A 282 6.53 16.97 -6.84
CA ARG A 282 7.34 17.49 -7.96
C ARG A 282 6.52 18.17 -9.05
N TYR A 283 5.29 17.74 -9.27
CA TYR A 283 4.48 18.18 -10.41
C TYR A 283 3.09 18.69 -9.99
N PRO A 284 2.48 19.58 -10.78
CA PRO A 284 1.08 19.94 -10.61
C PRO A 284 0.17 18.73 -10.85
N VAL A 285 -1.00 18.72 -10.21
CA VAL A 285 -1.95 17.59 -10.23
C VAL A 285 -2.32 17.16 -11.65
N ASP A 286 -2.58 18.09 -12.57
CA ASP A 286 -2.91 17.77 -13.98
C ASP A 286 -1.85 16.88 -14.64
N LYS A 287 -0.57 17.17 -14.38
CA LYS A 287 0.52 16.35 -14.91
C LYS A 287 0.58 14.97 -14.26
N VAL A 288 0.31 14.88 -12.96
CA VAL A 288 0.26 13.59 -12.25
C VAL A 288 -0.90 12.75 -12.75
N VAL A 289 -2.08 13.35 -12.97
CA VAL A 289 -3.24 12.68 -13.59
C VAL A 289 -2.89 12.12 -14.98
N ALA A 290 -2.19 12.91 -15.81
CA ALA A 290 -1.74 12.44 -17.13
C ALA A 290 -0.76 11.26 -17.01
N ILE A 291 0.20 11.31 -16.06
CA ILE A 291 1.14 10.21 -15.82
C ILE A 291 0.39 8.93 -15.38
N VAL A 292 -0.52 9.04 -14.41
CA VAL A 292 -1.28 7.88 -13.91
C VAL A 292 -2.18 7.28 -14.98
N ASN A 293 -2.78 8.09 -15.84
CA ASN A 293 -3.53 7.58 -17.00
C ASN A 293 -2.61 6.89 -18.02
N GLY A 294 -1.41 7.45 -18.29
CA GLY A 294 -0.41 6.79 -19.11
C GLY A 294 0.03 5.43 -18.55
N TRP A 295 0.11 5.27 -17.23
CA TRP A 295 0.41 3.95 -16.64
C TRP A 295 -0.63 2.87 -16.97
N LYS A 296 -1.89 3.23 -17.15
CA LYS A 296 -2.92 2.26 -17.58
C LYS A 296 -2.66 1.76 -19.01
N ASP A 297 -2.22 2.64 -19.88
CA ASP A 297 -1.85 2.28 -21.24
C ASP A 297 -0.57 1.47 -21.28
N ASP A 298 0.44 1.82 -20.46
CA ASP A 298 1.67 1.06 -20.31
C ASP A 298 1.41 -0.35 -19.75
N LEU A 299 0.49 -0.52 -18.80
CA LEU A 299 0.08 -1.84 -18.30
C LEU A 299 -0.50 -2.70 -19.43
N ARG A 300 -1.41 -2.14 -20.26
CA ARG A 300 -1.95 -2.87 -21.42
C ARG A 300 -0.85 -3.28 -22.39
N LEU A 301 0.08 -2.36 -22.69
CA LEU A 301 1.24 -2.63 -23.55
C LEU A 301 2.05 -3.82 -23.06
N ILE A 302 2.40 -3.83 -21.76
CA ILE A 302 3.23 -4.88 -21.16
C ILE A 302 2.46 -6.20 -21.16
N MET A 303 1.18 -6.20 -20.76
CA MET A 303 0.35 -7.40 -20.74
C MET A 303 0.16 -8.00 -22.14
N CYS A 304 -0.03 -7.17 -23.16
CA CYS A 304 -0.07 -7.61 -24.55
C CYS A 304 1.26 -8.26 -24.96
N ALA A 305 2.41 -7.69 -24.60
CA ALA A 305 3.74 -8.27 -24.86
C ALA A 305 3.99 -9.58 -24.11
N LEU A 306 3.20 -9.87 -23.08
CA LEU A 306 3.21 -11.12 -22.31
C LEU A 306 2.15 -12.14 -22.80
N ASP A 307 1.34 -11.75 -23.81
CA ASP A 307 0.21 -12.53 -24.32
C ASP A 307 -0.86 -12.84 -23.25
N CYS A 308 -1.12 -11.87 -22.37
CA CYS A 308 -2.09 -11.97 -21.29
C CYS A 308 -3.19 -10.92 -21.44
N CYS A 309 -4.44 -11.37 -21.64
CA CYS A 309 -5.58 -10.47 -21.80
C CYS A 309 -6.25 -10.05 -20.48
N THR A 310 -5.96 -10.72 -19.36
CA THR A 310 -6.49 -10.40 -18.01
C THR A 310 -5.39 -10.41 -16.97
N VAL A 311 -5.64 -9.77 -15.83
CA VAL A 311 -4.69 -9.79 -14.69
C VAL A 311 -4.45 -11.21 -14.19
N ASP A 312 -5.48 -12.05 -14.12
CA ASP A 312 -5.35 -13.44 -13.65
C ASP A 312 -4.49 -14.30 -14.62
N CYS A 313 -4.48 -13.96 -15.91
CA CYS A 313 -3.63 -14.65 -16.90
C CYS A 313 -2.12 -14.50 -16.58
N LEU A 314 -1.73 -13.38 -15.97
CA LEU A 314 -0.33 -13.11 -15.61
C LEU A 314 0.28 -14.14 -14.64
N LEU A 315 -0.53 -14.82 -13.85
CA LEU A 315 -0.08 -15.87 -12.91
C LEU A 315 0.61 -17.07 -13.60
N TYR A 316 0.41 -17.25 -14.89
CA TYR A 316 0.89 -18.41 -15.64
C TYR A 316 1.95 -18.02 -16.69
N THR A 317 2.49 -16.83 -16.56
CA THR A 317 3.51 -16.27 -17.47
C THR A 317 4.96 -16.42 -16.90
#